data_001289e5a91386a606ba65d21214e29b
#
_entry.id   001289e5a91386a606ba65d21214e29b
#
_cell.length_a   1.000
_cell.length_b   1.000
_cell.length_c   1.000
_cell.angle_alpha   90.00
_cell.angle_beta   90.00
_cell.angle_gamma   90.00
#
_symmetry.space_group_name_H-M   'P 1'
#
loop_
_entity.id
_entity.type
_entity.pdbx_description
1 polymer ?
#
loop_
_entity_poly.entity_id
_entity_poly.type
_entity_poly.pdbx_seq_one_letter_code
_entity_poly.pdbx_strand_id
1 'polypeptide(L)'
;MQSTYNSHVKRIVLGLVVFAVIGLLGKMLLTPKSFGTYGHYRADTIEEEAQVEIRYWTNASCFSCHQHEADIHLKGRHKTISCEFCHGPYADHIKDGKKVGTLPVKRGEEIRVLCLRCHNKAIQARPEEVIKTVVMPEHLESQKVKVTHICNQCHNQHAPLQYINRAKEIVGMQEKS
;
A
#
# COMPACT_ATOMS: atom_id res chain seq x y z
N MET A 1 68.19 1.63 -5.63
CA MET A 1 66.89 0.96 -5.56
C MET A 1 66.01 1.35 -4.36
N GLN A 2 66.54 1.67 -3.20
CA GLN A 2 65.73 2.09 -2.03
C GLN A 2 65.00 3.42 -2.17
N SER A 3 65.50 4.40 -2.94
CA SER A 3 64.90 5.72 -3.09
C SER A 3 63.52 5.74 -3.83
N THR A 4 63.35 4.87 -4.82
CA THR A 4 62.11 4.78 -5.62
C THR A 4 60.99 4.08 -4.82
N TYR A 5 61.32 3.05 -4.03
CA TYR A 5 60.38 2.34 -3.16
C TYR A 5 59.75 3.30 -2.11
N ASN A 6 60.56 4.11 -1.47
CA ASN A 6 60.11 5.11 -0.51
C ASN A 6 59.19 6.18 -1.13
N SER A 7 59.39 6.49 -2.41
CA SER A 7 58.52 7.46 -3.11
C SER A 7 57.12 6.89 -3.41
N HIS A 8 57.03 5.61 -3.77
CA HIS A 8 55.71 4.95 -4.00
C HIS A 8 54.92 4.81 -2.72
N VAL A 9 55.58 4.38 -1.63
CA VAL A 9 54.95 4.29 -0.29
C VAL A 9 54.40 5.64 0.16
N LYS A 10 55.18 6.72 0.03
CA LYS A 10 54.74 8.08 0.38
C LYS A 10 53.51 8.51 -0.42
N ARG A 11 53.46 8.21 -1.72
CA ARG A 11 52.29 8.51 -2.59
C ARG A 11 51.03 7.75 -2.16
N ILE A 12 51.19 6.47 -1.81
CA ILE A 12 50.07 5.64 -1.34
C ILE A 12 49.55 6.17 -0.01
N VAL A 13 50.44 6.45 0.95
CA VAL A 13 50.05 7.01 2.25
C VAL A 13 49.37 8.36 2.09
N LEU A 14 49.91 9.25 1.23
CA LEU A 14 49.27 10.53 0.95
C LEU A 14 47.88 10.33 0.36
N GLY A 15 47.73 9.41 -0.60
CA GLY A 15 46.40 9.10 -1.20
C GLY A 15 45.40 8.60 -0.16
N LEU A 16 45.82 7.72 0.75
CA LEU A 16 44.96 7.23 1.83
C LEU A 16 44.56 8.33 2.81
N VAL A 17 45.50 9.22 3.16
CA VAL A 17 45.22 10.38 4.03
C VAL A 17 44.21 11.32 3.36
N VAL A 18 44.40 11.66 2.07
CA VAL A 18 43.46 12.50 1.32
C VAL A 18 42.09 11.87 1.26
N PHE A 19 42.02 10.57 0.98
CA PHE A 19 40.75 9.84 0.95
C PHE A 19 40.05 9.84 2.31
N ALA A 20 40.79 9.62 3.40
CA ALA A 20 40.23 9.67 4.73
C ALA A 20 39.72 11.07 5.12
N VAL A 21 40.46 12.12 4.74
CA VAL A 21 40.04 13.51 4.97
C VAL A 21 38.77 13.84 4.18
N ILE A 22 38.71 13.45 2.89
CA ILE A 22 37.49 13.65 2.06
C ILE A 22 36.31 12.89 2.67
N GLY A 23 36.51 11.64 3.12
CA GLY A 23 35.48 10.85 3.78
C GLY A 23 34.95 11.48 5.07
N LEU A 24 35.85 12.00 5.92
CA LEU A 24 35.46 12.70 7.14
C LEU A 24 34.71 14.00 6.85
N LEU A 25 35.20 14.81 5.91
CA LEU A 25 34.53 16.04 5.52
C LEU A 25 33.15 15.73 4.89
N GLY A 26 33.07 14.73 4.02
CA GLY A 26 31.80 14.27 3.45
C GLY A 26 30.82 13.84 4.55
N LYS A 27 31.26 13.05 5.51
CA LYS A 27 30.44 12.66 6.67
C LYS A 27 29.94 13.89 7.44
N MET A 28 30.80 14.85 7.75
CA MET A 28 30.42 16.03 8.51
C MET A 28 29.43 16.93 7.76
N LEU A 29 29.59 17.07 6.44
CA LEU A 29 28.76 17.96 5.61
C LEU A 29 27.42 17.32 5.23
N LEU A 30 27.39 16.01 5.00
CA LEU A 30 26.22 15.30 4.49
C LEU A 30 25.36 14.67 5.59
N THR A 31 25.89 14.50 6.80
CA THR A 31 25.12 13.92 7.90
C THR A 31 24.35 15.02 8.63
N PRO A 32 23.01 14.96 8.69
CA PRO A 32 22.20 15.91 9.45
C PRO A 32 22.60 15.91 10.94
N LYS A 33 22.51 17.08 11.60
CA LYS A 33 22.88 17.22 13.02
C LYS A 33 22.06 16.33 13.96
N SER A 34 20.82 16.03 13.59
CA SER A 34 19.91 15.18 14.35
C SER A 34 20.11 13.67 14.10
N PHE A 35 21.04 13.29 13.21
CA PHE A 35 21.31 11.88 12.94
C PHE A 35 21.95 11.19 14.15
N GLY A 36 21.36 10.09 14.58
CA GLY A 36 21.88 9.31 15.70
C GLY A 36 21.38 9.74 17.08
N THR A 37 20.52 10.76 17.18
CA THR A 37 19.97 11.23 18.47
C THR A 37 19.11 10.17 19.17
N TYR A 38 18.26 9.48 18.41
CA TYR A 38 17.38 8.42 18.93
C TYR A 38 17.63 7.05 18.30
N GLY A 39 18.56 6.94 17.33
CA GLY A 39 18.87 5.71 16.60
C GLY A 39 19.55 6.01 15.27
N HIS A 40 19.72 4.99 14.43
CA HIS A 40 20.41 5.12 13.14
C HIS A 40 19.55 5.82 12.06
N TYR A 41 18.92 6.93 12.42
CA TYR A 41 18.09 7.74 11.53
C TYR A 41 18.14 9.23 11.92
N ARG A 42 17.59 10.10 11.07
CA ARG A 42 17.49 11.54 11.31
C ARG A 42 16.32 11.83 12.27
N ALA A 43 16.62 12.28 13.49
CA ALA A 43 15.62 12.48 14.53
C ALA A 43 14.56 13.54 14.19
N ASP A 44 14.92 14.57 13.41
CA ASP A 44 13.98 15.63 12.95
C ASP A 44 12.80 15.08 12.15
N THR A 45 12.95 13.89 11.56
CA THR A 45 11.86 13.22 10.82
C THR A 45 10.62 13.01 11.69
N ILE A 46 10.77 12.78 13.00
CA ILE A 46 9.65 12.56 13.91
C ILE A 46 8.80 13.82 14.02
N GLU A 47 9.43 14.98 14.17
CA GLU A 47 8.72 16.26 14.26
C GLU A 47 8.14 16.68 12.92
N GLU A 48 8.88 16.47 11.83
CA GLU A 48 8.42 16.73 10.47
C GLU A 48 7.14 15.92 10.16
N GLU A 49 7.13 14.62 10.48
CA GLU A 49 5.96 13.76 10.28
C GLU A 49 4.80 14.14 11.21
N ALA A 50 5.11 14.54 12.46
CA ALA A 50 4.08 14.98 13.40
C ALA A 50 3.38 16.28 12.99
N GLN A 51 4.02 17.10 12.14
CA GLN A 51 3.44 18.34 11.61
C GLN A 51 2.63 18.12 10.33
N VAL A 52 2.71 16.92 9.72
CA VAL A 52 1.92 16.61 8.53
C VAL A 52 0.43 16.56 8.90
N GLU A 53 -0.39 17.27 8.13
CA GLU A 53 -1.84 17.27 8.32
C GLU A 53 -2.41 15.86 8.22
N ILE A 54 -3.21 15.44 9.20
CA ILE A 54 -3.88 14.14 9.20
C ILE A 54 -4.92 14.13 8.08
N ARG A 55 -4.72 13.26 7.08
CA ARG A 55 -5.60 13.15 5.93
C ARG A 55 -6.48 11.91 5.95
N TYR A 56 -6.13 10.92 6.79
CA TYR A 56 -6.79 9.62 6.87
C TYR A 56 -7.55 9.50 8.19
N TRP A 57 -8.74 8.93 8.12
CA TRP A 57 -9.62 8.69 9.26
C TRP A 57 -10.00 7.20 9.35
N THR A 58 -10.99 6.91 10.16
CA THR A 58 -11.50 5.54 10.33
C THR A 58 -12.74 5.31 9.46
N ASN A 59 -13.08 4.04 9.23
CA ASN A 59 -14.31 3.68 8.53
C ASN A 59 -15.57 4.27 9.19
N ALA A 60 -15.57 4.42 10.52
CA ALA A 60 -16.69 5.01 11.25
C ALA A 60 -17.02 6.43 10.77
N SER A 61 -16.00 7.20 10.37
CA SER A 61 -16.21 8.56 9.83
C SER A 61 -16.94 8.54 8.49
N CYS A 62 -16.73 7.51 7.68
CA CYS A 62 -17.43 7.32 6.40
C CYS A 62 -18.85 6.82 6.62
N PHE A 63 -19.05 5.93 7.57
CA PHE A 63 -20.34 5.28 7.85
C PHE A 63 -21.43 6.25 8.35
N SER A 64 -21.04 7.37 8.94
CA SER A 64 -21.98 8.41 9.39
C SER A 64 -22.86 8.96 8.25
N CYS A 65 -22.36 8.97 7.03
CA CYS A 65 -23.07 9.43 5.82
C CYS A 65 -23.37 8.29 4.84
N HIS A 66 -22.51 7.27 4.74
CA HIS A 66 -22.62 6.15 3.80
C HIS A 66 -23.15 4.88 4.49
N GLN A 67 -24.35 4.96 5.09
CA GLN A 67 -24.94 3.88 5.87
C GLN A 67 -25.22 2.62 5.05
N HIS A 68 -25.68 2.77 3.81
CA HIS A 68 -25.95 1.64 2.92
C HIS A 68 -24.68 0.83 2.62
N GLU A 69 -23.60 1.52 2.29
CA GLU A 69 -22.28 0.90 2.04
C GLU A 69 -21.71 0.28 3.31
N ALA A 70 -21.94 0.92 4.46
CA ALA A 70 -21.53 0.39 5.76
C ALA A 70 -22.20 -0.94 6.07
N ASP A 71 -23.52 -1.06 5.87
CA ASP A 71 -24.28 -2.30 6.10
C ASP A 71 -23.78 -3.47 5.25
N ILE A 72 -23.42 -3.20 4.00
CA ILE A 72 -22.87 -4.23 3.11
C ILE A 72 -21.44 -4.58 3.51
N HIS A 73 -20.60 -3.58 3.76
CA HIS A 73 -19.19 -3.73 4.10
C HIS A 73 -18.99 -4.51 5.40
N LEU A 74 -19.73 -4.16 6.45
CA LEU A 74 -19.62 -4.80 7.77
C LEU A 74 -20.01 -6.28 7.76
N LYS A 75 -20.88 -6.70 6.84
CA LYS A 75 -21.27 -8.11 6.63
C LYS A 75 -20.33 -8.86 5.70
N GLY A 76 -19.46 -8.14 4.97
CA GLY A 76 -18.57 -8.68 3.95
C GLY A 76 -17.23 -9.15 4.47
N ARG A 77 -16.49 -9.85 3.59
CA ARG A 77 -15.11 -10.28 3.88
C ARG A 77 -14.12 -9.10 3.93
N HIS A 78 -14.47 -7.96 3.37
CA HIS A 78 -13.65 -6.73 3.40
C HIS A 78 -13.91 -5.84 4.63
N LYS A 79 -14.68 -6.30 5.62
CA LYS A 79 -15.08 -5.50 6.82
C LYS A 79 -13.91 -4.85 7.59
N THR A 80 -12.71 -5.37 7.44
CA THR A 80 -11.48 -4.85 8.07
C THR A 80 -10.65 -3.96 7.14
N ILE A 81 -11.04 -3.83 5.87
CA ILE A 81 -10.35 -2.98 4.90
C ILE A 81 -10.83 -1.54 5.06
N SER A 82 -9.91 -0.58 5.10
CA SER A 82 -10.27 0.84 5.14
C SER A 82 -10.95 1.26 3.82
N CYS A 83 -12.03 2.04 3.95
CA CYS A 83 -12.69 2.67 2.80
C CYS A 83 -11.69 3.52 1.99
N GLU A 84 -10.79 4.21 2.69
CA GLU A 84 -9.79 5.09 2.11
C GLU A 84 -8.73 4.36 1.28
N PHE A 85 -8.54 3.05 1.53
CA PHE A 85 -7.61 2.25 0.72
C PHE A 85 -8.03 2.20 -0.76
N CYS A 86 -9.33 2.21 -1.02
CA CYS A 86 -9.90 2.16 -2.36
C CYS A 86 -10.31 3.54 -2.89
N HIS A 87 -10.80 4.41 -2.00
CA HIS A 87 -11.41 5.69 -2.35
C HIS A 87 -10.50 6.90 -2.13
N GLY A 88 -9.40 6.75 -1.38
CA GLY A 88 -8.49 7.84 -1.03
C GLY A 88 -8.85 8.54 0.29
N PRO A 89 -8.07 9.56 0.68
CA PRO A 89 -8.13 10.15 2.01
C PRO A 89 -9.45 10.85 2.30
N TYR A 90 -9.96 10.69 3.52
CA TYR A 90 -11.16 11.35 4.02
C TYR A 90 -11.08 12.89 3.90
N ALA A 91 -9.93 13.48 4.19
CA ALA A 91 -9.73 14.93 4.14
C ALA A 91 -9.94 15.55 2.75
N ASP A 92 -9.80 14.77 1.67
CA ASP A 92 -10.06 15.23 0.30
C ASP A 92 -11.57 15.30 0.00
N HIS A 93 -12.38 14.73 0.89
CA HIS A 93 -13.84 14.68 0.77
C HIS A 93 -14.55 15.56 1.79
N ILE A 94 -14.12 15.51 3.04
CA ILE A 94 -14.73 16.23 4.17
C ILE A 94 -13.64 17.06 4.88
N LYS A 95 -13.93 18.33 5.09
CA LYS A 95 -13.15 19.25 5.91
C LYS A 95 -14.10 20.04 6.81
N ASP A 96 -13.79 20.12 8.11
CA ASP A 96 -14.62 20.80 9.10
C ASP A 96 -16.11 20.39 9.08
N GLY A 97 -16.35 19.09 8.87
CA GLY A 97 -17.70 18.52 8.80
C GLY A 97 -18.46 18.86 7.49
N LYS A 98 -17.82 19.52 6.53
CA LYS A 98 -18.43 19.89 5.25
C LYS A 98 -17.80 19.15 4.09
N LYS A 99 -18.62 18.78 3.10
CA LYS A 99 -18.13 18.19 1.86
C LYS A 99 -17.34 19.22 1.05
N VAL A 100 -16.06 18.92 0.77
CA VAL A 100 -15.16 19.79 0.00
C VAL A 100 -14.80 19.20 -1.36
N GLY A 101 -14.97 17.90 -1.54
CA GLY A 101 -14.63 17.22 -2.80
C GLY A 101 -15.38 15.92 -2.99
N THR A 102 -15.08 15.21 -4.06
CA THR A 102 -15.60 13.86 -4.34
C THR A 102 -14.43 12.90 -4.53
N LEU A 103 -14.40 11.85 -3.74
CA LEU A 103 -13.38 10.82 -3.85
C LEU A 103 -13.52 10.04 -5.17
N PRO A 104 -12.41 9.55 -5.73
CA PRO A 104 -12.44 8.81 -6.99
C PRO A 104 -13.16 7.47 -6.83
N VAL A 105 -14.02 7.15 -7.80
CA VAL A 105 -14.62 5.83 -7.95
C VAL A 105 -13.97 5.14 -9.14
N LYS A 106 -13.26 4.06 -8.88
CA LYS A 106 -12.58 3.27 -9.91
C LYS A 106 -13.59 2.61 -10.85
N ARG A 107 -13.26 2.57 -12.14
CA ARG A 107 -14.12 2.02 -13.19
C ARG A 107 -13.32 1.18 -14.19
N GLY A 108 -13.99 0.26 -14.84
CA GLY A 108 -13.38 -0.55 -15.90
C GLY A 108 -12.09 -1.25 -15.42
N GLU A 109 -11.03 -1.13 -16.20
CA GLU A 109 -9.74 -1.78 -15.92
C GLU A 109 -9.08 -1.30 -14.63
N GLU A 110 -9.35 -0.07 -14.16
CA GLU A 110 -8.83 0.41 -12.88
C GLU A 110 -9.28 -0.46 -11.69
N ILE A 111 -10.49 -1.06 -11.78
CA ILE A 111 -11.01 -1.99 -10.76
C ILE A 111 -10.15 -3.24 -10.73
N ARG A 112 -9.79 -3.80 -11.90
CA ARG A 112 -8.92 -4.98 -11.98
C ARG A 112 -7.57 -4.69 -11.33
N VAL A 113 -6.94 -3.57 -11.69
CA VAL A 113 -5.67 -3.13 -11.10
C VAL A 113 -5.77 -2.99 -9.59
N LEU A 114 -6.84 -2.37 -9.09
CA LEU A 114 -7.07 -2.18 -7.66
C LEU A 114 -7.21 -3.52 -6.91
N CYS A 115 -8.03 -4.43 -7.40
CA CYS A 115 -8.25 -5.73 -6.78
C CYS A 115 -6.97 -6.59 -6.78
N LEU A 116 -6.24 -6.60 -7.88
CA LEU A 116 -5.02 -7.39 -8.03
C LEU A 116 -3.84 -6.86 -7.21
N ARG A 117 -3.91 -5.69 -6.59
CA ARG A 117 -2.90 -5.27 -5.59
C ARG A 117 -2.80 -6.23 -4.41
N CYS A 118 -3.90 -6.92 -4.08
CA CYS A 118 -3.93 -7.90 -2.99
C CYS A 118 -4.24 -9.32 -3.47
N HIS A 119 -5.06 -9.47 -4.51
CA HIS A 119 -5.56 -10.76 -4.97
C HIS A 119 -4.75 -11.40 -6.10
N ASN A 120 -3.63 -10.84 -6.50
CA ASN A 120 -2.74 -11.43 -7.50
C ASN A 120 -1.81 -12.46 -6.87
N LYS A 121 -1.84 -13.70 -7.36
CA LYS A 121 -0.98 -14.80 -6.90
C LYS A 121 0.51 -14.48 -7.02
N ALA A 122 0.92 -13.75 -8.06
CA ALA A 122 2.32 -13.42 -8.29
C ALA A 122 2.95 -12.50 -7.23
N ILE A 123 2.12 -11.71 -6.53
CA ILE A 123 2.59 -10.77 -5.50
C ILE A 123 2.00 -11.09 -4.12
N GLN A 124 1.59 -12.33 -3.90
CA GLN A 124 0.98 -12.77 -2.65
C GLN A 124 1.90 -12.52 -1.45
N ALA A 125 1.55 -11.55 -0.62
CA ALA A 125 2.29 -11.17 0.58
C ALA A 125 1.69 -11.76 1.88
N ARG A 126 0.49 -12.34 1.82
CA ARG A 126 -0.23 -12.92 2.95
C ARG A 126 -0.62 -14.36 2.67
N PRO A 127 -0.76 -15.21 3.70
CA PRO A 127 -1.26 -16.57 3.54
C PRO A 127 -2.61 -16.59 2.82
N GLU A 128 -2.88 -17.68 2.09
CA GLU A 128 -4.09 -17.81 1.26
C GLU A 128 -5.37 -17.90 2.11
N GLU A 129 -5.24 -18.28 3.37
CA GLU A 129 -6.33 -18.29 4.36
C GLU A 129 -6.78 -16.86 4.71
N VAL A 130 -5.85 -15.90 4.61
CA VAL A 130 -6.12 -14.48 4.89
C VAL A 130 -6.59 -13.76 3.64
N ILE A 131 -5.87 -13.92 2.52
CA ILE A 131 -6.21 -13.29 1.24
C ILE A 131 -6.23 -14.34 0.14
N LYS A 132 -7.42 -14.66 -0.37
CA LYS A 132 -7.55 -15.51 -1.54
C LYS A 132 -6.97 -14.82 -2.76
N THR A 133 -6.09 -15.50 -3.48
CA THR A 133 -5.42 -14.98 -4.66
C THR A 133 -5.85 -15.72 -5.92
N VAL A 134 -5.73 -15.06 -7.04
CA VAL A 134 -6.06 -15.59 -8.35
C VAL A 134 -4.90 -15.41 -9.33
N VAL A 135 -4.85 -16.27 -10.34
CA VAL A 135 -4.00 -16.12 -11.52
C VAL A 135 -4.89 -15.63 -12.67
N MET A 136 -4.48 -14.58 -13.32
CA MET A 136 -5.21 -14.02 -14.47
C MET A 136 -4.43 -14.33 -15.76
N PRO A 137 -5.08 -14.75 -16.85
CA PRO A 137 -6.54 -14.81 -17.09
C PRO A 137 -7.24 -16.10 -16.64
N GLU A 138 -6.53 -17.10 -16.12
CA GLU A 138 -7.01 -18.46 -15.83
C GLU A 138 -8.24 -18.46 -14.91
N HIS A 139 -8.31 -17.48 -13.99
CA HIS A 139 -9.50 -17.31 -13.14
C HIS A 139 -10.77 -17.07 -13.96
N LEU A 140 -10.71 -16.20 -14.96
CA LEU A 140 -11.86 -15.90 -15.82
C LEU A 140 -12.22 -17.10 -16.71
N GLU A 141 -11.22 -17.77 -17.26
CA GLU A 141 -11.39 -18.96 -18.09
C GLU A 141 -12.05 -20.10 -17.31
N SER A 142 -11.61 -20.34 -16.05
CA SER A 142 -12.21 -21.34 -15.18
C SER A 142 -13.68 -21.06 -14.86
N GLN A 143 -14.08 -19.79 -14.84
CA GLN A 143 -15.48 -19.37 -14.69
C GLN A 143 -16.25 -19.32 -16.01
N LYS A 144 -15.62 -19.68 -17.14
CA LYS A 144 -16.21 -19.69 -18.50
C LYS A 144 -16.76 -18.32 -18.92
N VAL A 145 -16.11 -17.24 -18.47
CA VAL A 145 -16.47 -15.87 -18.84
C VAL A 145 -15.38 -15.26 -19.73
N LYS A 146 -15.74 -14.16 -20.42
CA LYS A 146 -14.77 -13.48 -21.31
C LYS A 146 -13.61 -12.90 -20.53
N VAL A 147 -12.41 -12.98 -21.06
CA VAL A 147 -11.18 -12.42 -20.45
C VAL A 147 -11.24 -10.90 -20.25
N THR A 148 -12.18 -10.23 -20.92
CA THR A 148 -12.45 -8.79 -20.76
C THR A 148 -13.33 -8.45 -19.55
N HIS A 149 -13.88 -9.46 -18.85
CA HIS A 149 -14.68 -9.21 -17.64
C HIS A 149 -13.82 -8.60 -16.53
N ILE A 150 -14.41 -7.65 -15.82
CA ILE A 150 -13.80 -7.00 -14.66
C ILE A 150 -14.41 -7.54 -13.37
N CYS A 151 -13.67 -7.45 -12.29
CA CYS A 151 -13.97 -8.11 -11.02
C CYS A 151 -15.38 -7.80 -10.48
N ASN A 152 -15.82 -6.55 -10.59
CA ASN A 152 -17.11 -6.11 -10.06
C ASN A 152 -18.34 -6.55 -10.89
N GLN A 153 -18.15 -7.21 -12.01
CA GLN A 153 -19.25 -7.83 -12.75
C GLN A 153 -19.76 -9.12 -12.08
N CYS A 154 -18.90 -9.75 -11.28
CA CYS A 154 -19.23 -10.96 -10.51
C CYS A 154 -19.13 -10.76 -8.99
N HIS A 155 -18.27 -9.86 -8.54
CA HIS A 155 -18.01 -9.61 -7.13
C HIS A 155 -18.49 -8.23 -6.69
N ASN A 156 -19.21 -8.14 -5.56
CA ASN A 156 -19.48 -6.85 -4.92
C ASN A 156 -18.20 -6.31 -4.28
N GLN A 157 -17.84 -5.07 -4.52
CA GLN A 157 -16.59 -4.47 -4.02
C GLN A 157 -16.54 -4.39 -2.49
N HIS A 158 -17.67 -4.10 -1.84
CA HIS A 158 -17.77 -3.97 -0.38
C HIS A 158 -17.96 -5.32 0.30
N ALA A 159 -18.61 -6.28 -0.38
CA ALA A 159 -18.83 -7.64 0.11
C ALA A 159 -18.63 -8.67 -1.02
N PRO A 160 -17.36 -9.03 -1.34
CA PRO A 160 -17.01 -9.76 -2.57
C PRO A 160 -17.79 -11.06 -2.83
N LEU A 161 -18.24 -11.76 -1.80
CA LEU A 161 -19.01 -13.00 -1.93
C LEU A 161 -20.53 -12.80 -1.94
N GLN A 162 -21.03 -11.59 -1.76
CA GLN A 162 -22.46 -11.32 -1.62
C GLN A 162 -23.28 -11.85 -2.82
N TYR A 163 -22.87 -11.54 -4.04
CA TYR A 163 -23.57 -11.98 -5.25
C TYR A 163 -23.46 -13.49 -5.46
N ILE A 164 -22.29 -14.05 -5.19
CA ILE A 164 -22.02 -15.49 -5.32
C ILE A 164 -22.85 -16.28 -4.31
N ASN A 165 -22.87 -15.85 -3.05
CA ASN A 165 -23.66 -16.50 -2.00
C ASN A 165 -25.16 -16.43 -2.32
N ARG A 166 -25.65 -15.27 -2.75
CA ARG A 166 -27.04 -15.13 -3.16
C ARG A 166 -27.40 -16.03 -4.35
N ALA A 167 -26.51 -16.13 -5.33
CA ALA A 167 -26.72 -17.04 -6.47
C ALA A 167 -26.76 -18.52 -6.01
N LYS A 168 -25.87 -18.93 -5.11
CA LYS A 168 -25.85 -20.30 -4.51
C LYS A 168 -27.14 -20.58 -3.76
N GLU A 169 -27.65 -19.65 -2.98
CA GLU A 169 -28.94 -19.77 -2.28
C GLU A 169 -30.12 -20.01 -3.24
N ILE A 170 -30.18 -19.23 -4.32
CA ILE A 170 -31.25 -19.33 -5.34
C ILE A 170 -31.24 -20.72 -6.01
N VAL A 171 -30.07 -21.29 -6.30
CA VAL A 171 -29.96 -22.60 -6.95
C VAL A 171 -29.88 -23.77 -5.96
N GLY A 172 -30.06 -23.52 -4.65
CA GLY A 172 -30.08 -24.55 -3.61
C GLY A 172 -28.74 -25.18 -3.29
N MET A 173 -27.62 -24.56 -3.71
CA MET A 173 -26.25 -24.98 -3.36
C MET A 173 -25.81 -24.30 -2.07
N GLN A 174 -26.20 -24.87 -0.92
CA GLN A 174 -25.66 -24.42 0.38
C GLN A 174 -24.30 -25.09 0.63
N GLU A 175 -23.28 -24.31 0.96
CA GLU A 175 -22.06 -24.86 1.53
C GLU A 175 -22.39 -25.46 2.89
N LYS A 176 -22.11 -26.75 3.05
CA LYS A 176 -22.09 -27.37 4.38
C LYS A 176 -20.93 -26.69 5.16
N SER A 177 -21.29 -26.00 6.23
CA SER A 177 -20.40 -25.38 7.21
C SER A 177 -19.40 -26.36 7.81
#